data_03d8b025042b85a890649f6883489d12
#
_entry.id   03d8b025042b85a890649f6883489d12
#
_cell.length_a   1.000
_cell.length_b   1.000
_cell.length_c   1.000
_cell.angle_alpha   90.00
_cell.angle_beta   90.00
_cell.angle_gamma   90.00
#
_symmetry.space_group_name_H-M   'P 1'
#
loop_
_entity.id
_entity.type
_entity.pdbx_description
1 polymer ?
#
loop_
_entity_poly.entity_id
_entity_poly.type
_entity_poly.pdbx_seq_one_letter_code
_entity_poly.pdbx_strand_id
1 'polypeptide(L)'
;IEAWKDYVHTPSLKFTQDQWDMVKAQYDAVDGEQAFKAAFVAPGLFEQTHHLCEISNALVYYITNPDEMHDLIKYLTEWELELAEGICSNLHPDALFHHDDWGGLDSTFMSPAMFDEFLLEPYKEIYGYYHSHGVELVIHHSDSYAATLVPSMIEMGIDVWQGCMETNNLPELIRKYGGK
;
A
#
# COMPACT_ATOMS: atom_id res chain seq x y z
N ILE A 1 -6.23 7.80 -20.79
CA ILE A 1 -6.08 8.34 -19.42
C ILE A 1 -6.80 9.68 -19.24
N GLU A 2 -6.79 10.60 -20.19
CA GLU A 2 -7.37 11.96 -20.08
C GLU A 2 -8.84 11.98 -19.62
N ALA A 3 -9.63 10.97 -19.96
CA ALA A 3 -11.04 10.86 -19.59
C ALA A 3 -11.28 9.83 -18.45
N TRP A 4 -10.27 9.49 -17.66
CA TRP A 4 -10.38 8.42 -16.64
C TRP A 4 -11.53 8.65 -15.65
N LYS A 5 -11.83 9.91 -15.31
CA LYS A 5 -12.91 10.28 -14.36
C LYS A 5 -14.31 9.86 -14.82
N ASP A 6 -14.48 9.63 -16.13
CA ASP A 6 -15.77 9.17 -16.68
C ASP A 6 -15.97 7.67 -16.54
N TYR A 7 -14.90 6.90 -16.28
CA TYR A 7 -14.90 5.43 -16.30
C TYR A 7 -14.46 4.79 -14.98
N VAL A 8 -13.65 5.47 -14.19
CA VAL A 8 -13.11 4.93 -12.93
C VAL A 8 -13.97 5.38 -11.76
N HIS A 9 -14.55 4.40 -11.06
CA HIS A 9 -15.33 4.63 -9.86
C HIS A 9 -14.91 3.61 -8.80
N THR A 10 -14.45 4.11 -7.66
CA THR A 10 -14.11 3.25 -6.52
C THR A 10 -15.35 2.59 -5.95
N PRO A 11 -15.24 1.34 -5.44
CA PRO A 11 -16.32 0.69 -4.71
C PRO A 11 -16.77 1.54 -3.52
N SER A 12 -18.08 1.49 -3.23
CA SER A 12 -18.62 2.15 -2.04
C SER A 12 -18.13 1.46 -0.77
N LEU A 13 -17.61 2.24 0.17
CA LEU A 13 -17.19 1.79 1.50
C LEU A 13 -18.27 1.98 2.57
N LYS A 14 -19.51 2.28 2.15
CA LYS A 14 -20.67 2.43 3.06
C LYS A 14 -21.18 1.07 3.51
N PHE A 15 -20.48 0.48 4.46
CA PHE A 15 -20.90 -0.76 5.10
C PHE A 15 -21.93 -0.48 6.19
N THR A 16 -22.92 -1.39 6.33
CA THR A 16 -23.87 -1.34 7.45
C THR A 16 -23.23 -1.82 8.74
N GLN A 17 -23.80 -1.46 9.88
CA GLN A 17 -23.33 -1.94 11.18
C GLN A 17 -23.31 -3.47 11.24
N ASP A 18 -24.34 -4.15 10.72
CA ASP A 18 -24.42 -5.62 10.70
C ASP A 18 -23.26 -6.25 9.91
N GLN A 19 -22.79 -5.60 8.83
CA GLN A 19 -21.62 -6.07 8.06
C GLN A 19 -20.32 -5.92 8.87
N TRP A 20 -20.15 -4.79 9.56
CA TRP A 20 -19.02 -4.58 10.46
C TRP A 20 -19.05 -5.56 11.64
N ASP A 21 -20.21 -5.78 12.25
CA ASP A 21 -20.37 -6.71 13.38
C ASP A 21 -20.01 -8.14 12.98
N MET A 22 -20.35 -8.56 11.75
CA MET A 22 -20.01 -9.89 11.23
C MET A 22 -18.49 -10.06 11.07
N VAL A 23 -17.79 -9.06 10.52
CA VAL A 23 -16.33 -9.09 10.37
C VAL A 23 -15.67 -9.00 11.74
N LYS A 24 -16.16 -8.11 12.61
CA LYS A 24 -15.67 -7.94 13.96
C LYS A 24 -15.79 -9.20 14.80
N ALA A 25 -16.88 -9.95 14.69
CA ALA A 25 -17.05 -11.19 15.41
C ALA A 25 -15.96 -12.24 15.05
N GLN A 26 -15.56 -12.31 13.78
CA GLN A 26 -14.45 -13.19 13.36
C GLN A 26 -13.10 -12.67 13.87
N TYR A 27 -12.90 -11.37 13.82
CA TYR A 27 -11.69 -10.71 14.28
C TYR A 27 -11.49 -10.86 15.80
N ASP A 28 -12.55 -10.67 16.58
CA ASP A 28 -12.53 -10.79 18.04
C ASP A 28 -12.42 -12.26 18.53
N ALA A 29 -12.73 -13.24 17.67
CA ALA A 29 -12.53 -14.65 17.98
C ALA A 29 -11.04 -15.06 18.06
N VAL A 30 -10.14 -14.23 17.53
CA VAL A 30 -8.70 -14.42 17.65
C VAL A 30 -8.22 -13.85 18.99
N ASP A 31 -7.51 -14.67 19.77
CA ASP A 31 -6.90 -14.22 21.02
C ASP A 31 -5.73 -13.28 20.75
N GLY A 32 -5.93 -11.99 21.03
CA GLY A 32 -4.94 -10.94 20.81
C GLY A 32 -3.71 -11.05 21.71
N GLU A 33 -3.75 -11.86 22.79
CA GLU A 33 -2.56 -12.14 23.60
C GLU A 33 -1.62 -13.17 22.96
N GLN A 34 -2.12 -13.94 22.00
CA GLN A 34 -1.37 -14.99 21.32
C GLN A 34 -1.00 -14.65 19.88
N ALA A 35 -1.65 -13.67 19.26
CA ALA A 35 -1.43 -13.32 17.85
C ALA A 35 -1.69 -11.84 17.58
N PHE A 36 -0.81 -11.23 16.79
CA PHE A 36 -1.10 -9.94 16.15
C PHE A 36 -2.23 -10.10 15.14
N LYS A 37 -3.21 -9.23 15.23
CA LYS A 37 -4.34 -9.20 14.33
C LYS A 37 -4.08 -8.16 13.25
N ALA A 38 -3.86 -8.62 12.01
CA ALA A 38 -3.58 -7.75 10.89
C ALA A 38 -4.82 -7.52 10.03
N ALA A 39 -5.05 -6.25 9.64
CA ALA A 39 -5.92 -5.93 8.52
C ALA A 39 -5.16 -6.20 7.22
N PHE A 40 -5.81 -6.87 6.25
CA PHE A 40 -5.24 -7.10 4.92
C PHE A 40 -5.85 -6.14 3.92
N VAL A 41 -5.02 -5.35 3.25
CA VAL A 41 -5.42 -4.41 2.18
C VAL A 41 -4.62 -4.71 0.92
N ALA A 42 -5.31 -4.91 -0.18
CA ALA A 42 -4.74 -5.16 -1.50
C ALA A 42 -5.80 -4.87 -2.60
N PRO A 43 -5.39 -4.49 -3.79
CA PRO A 43 -4.05 -4.07 -4.18
C PRO A 43 -3.73 -2.65 -3.71
N GLY A 44 -2.45 -2.30 -3.61
CA GLY A 44 -2.00 -0.95 -3.31
C GLY A 44 -2.07 0.00 -4.51
N LEU A 45 -1.62 1.24 -4.34
CA LEU A 45 -1.81 2.33 -5.31
C LEU A 45 -1.20 2.04 -6.68
N PHE A 46 0.02 1.49 -6.73
CA PHE A 46 0.66 1.18 -8.01
C PHE A 46 -0.11 0.09 -8.76
N GLU A 47 -0.42 -1.02 -8.08
CA GLU A 47 -1.19 -2.11 -8.68
C GLU A 47 -2.58 -1.65 -9.12
N GLN A 48 -3.26 -0.80 -8.35
CA GLN A 48 -4.55 -0.23 -8.76
C GLN A 48 -4.40 0.54 -10.09
N THR A 49 -3.36 1.35 -10.25
CA THR A 49 -3.16 2.10 -11.51
C THR A 49 -2.93 1.17 -12.69
N HIS A 50 -2.12 0.13 -12.52
CA HIS A 50 -1.87 -0.79 -13.65
C HIS A 50 -3.01 -1.77 -13.91
N HIS A 51 -3.83 -2.09 -12.91
CA HIS A 51 -5.06 -2.86 -13.13
C HIS A 51 -6.10 -2.06 -13.92
N LEU A 52 -6.16 -0.75 -13.71
CA LEU A 52 -7.06 0.14 -14.44
C LEU A 52 -6.59 0.44 -15.86
N CYS A 53 -5.27 0.56 -16.08
CA CYS A 53 -4.69 1.04 -17.35
C CYS A 53 -3.97 -0.05 -18.15
N GLU A 54 -3.81 -1.27 -17.65
CA GLU A 54 -2.80 -2.27 -18.05
C GLU A 54 -1.38 -1.78 -17.75
N ILE A 55 -0.49 -2.67 -17.29
CA ILE A 55 0.82 -2.28 -16.77
C ILE A 55 1.67 -1.48 -17.77
N SER A 56 1.68 -1.88 -19.06
CA SER A 56 2.48 -1.19 -20.07
C SER A 56 1.98 0.22 -20.33
N ASN A 57 0.66 0.42 -20.34
CA ASN A 57 0.06 1.73 -20.51
C ASN A 57 0.26 2.60 -19.27
N ALA A 58 0.07 2.05 -18.06
CA ALA A 58 0.29 2.77 -16.82
C ALA A 58 1.71 3.35 -16.78
N LEU A 59 2.74 2.53 -17.06
CA LEU A 59 4.13 2.98 -17.08
C LEU A 59 4.40 4.07 -18.12
N VAL A 60 3.73 4.02 -19.27
CA VAL A 60 3.80 5.09 -20.27
C VAL A 60 3.12 6.35 -19.76
N TYR A 61 1.95 6.24 -19.13
CA TYR A 61 1.18 7.40 -18.64
C TYR A 61 1.89 8.13 -17.49
N TYR A 62 2.63 7.45 -16.63
CA TYR A 62 3.49 8.11 -15.64
C TYR A 62 4.48 9.10 -16.26
N ILE A 63 4.87 8.87 -17.54
CA ILE A 63 5.82 9.73 -18.27
C ILE A 63 5.09 10.75 -19.15
N THR A 64 4.04 10.33 -19.84
CA THR A 64 3.39 11.15 -20.88
C THR A 64 2.22 11.97 -20.36
N ASN A 65 1.61 11.56 -19.26
CA ASN A 65 0.40 12.14 -18.67
C ASN A 65 0.54 12.29 -17.14
N PRO A 66 1.62 12.92 -16.63
CA PRO A 66 1.88 12.97 -15.20
C PRO A 66 0.76 13.62 -14.39
N ASP A 67 0.14 14.68 -14.91
CA ASP A 67 -0.93 15.40 -14.22
C ASP A 67 -2.15 14.48 -14.00
N GLU A 68 -2.56 13.71 -15.02
CA GLU A 68 -3.67 12.76 -14.92
C GLU A 68 -3.33 11.58 -13.98
N MET A 69 -2.07 11.14 -13.96
CA MET A 69 -1.63 10.10 -13.04
C MET A 69 -1.59 10.59 -11.60
N HIS A 70 -1.15 11.81 -11.33
CA HIS A 70 -1.26 12.43 -10.01
C HIS A 70 -2.72 12.55 -9.55
N ASP A 71 -3.60 13.00 -10.43
CA ASP A 71 -5.04 13.08 -10.14
C ASP A 71 -5.66 11.72 -9.83
N LEU A 72 -5.29 10.67 -10.59
CA LEU A 72 -5.77 9.30 -10.38
C LEU A 72 -5.26 8.75 -9.05
N ILE A 73 -3.97 8.88 -8.78
CA ILE A 73 -3.36 8.41 -7.51
C ILE A 73 -3.99 9.12 -6.32
N LYS A 74 -4.18 10.43 -6.40
CA LYS A 74 -4.87 11.18 -5.35
C LYS A 74 -6.28 10.64 -5.09
N TYR A 75 -7.05 10.38 -6.13
CA TYR A 75 -8.40 9.81 -6.02
C TYR A 75 -8.39 8.42 -5.35
N LEU A 76 -7.43 7.57 -5.70
CA LEU A 76 -7.26 6.25 -5.08
C LEU A 76 -6.79 6.37 -3.63
N THR A 77 -5.90 7.31 -3.33
CA THR A 77 -5.43 7.61 -1.97
C THR A 77 -6.58 8.04 -1.05
N GLU A 78 -7.45 8.93 -1.53
CA GLU A 78 -8.64 9.36 -0.79
C GLU A 78 -9.56 8.18 -0.47
N TRP A 79 -9.72 7.24 -1.39
CA TRP A 79 -10.50 6.02 -1.17
C TRP A 79 -9.82 5.07 -0.18
N GLU A 80 -8.51 4.88 -0.25
CA GLU A 80 -7.78 4.04 0.73
C GLU A 80 -7.81 4.65 2.14
N LEU A 81 -7.79 5.97 2.26
CA LEU A 81 -7.93 6.64 3.56
C LEU A 81 -9.34 6.45 4.15
N GLU A 82 -10.41 6.52 3.33
CA GLU A 82 -11.77 6.19 3.77
C GLU A 82 -11.87 4.72 4.23
N LEU A 83 -11.20 3.80 3.52
CA LEU A 83 -11.10 2.40 3.92
C LEU A 83 -10.34 2.24 5.25
N ALA A 84 -9.22 2.94 5.42
CA ALA A 84 -8.42 2.93 6.63
C ALA A 84 -9.22 3.45 7.84
N GLU A 85 -10.00 4.52 7.66
CA GLU A 85 -10.92 5.03 8.70
C GLU A 85 -11.92 3.96 9.12
N GLY A 86 -12.55 3.28 8.16
CA GLY A 86 -13.50 2.20 8.43
C GLY A 86 -12.85 1.04 9.20
N ILE A 87 -11.67 0.60 8.78
CA ILE A 87 -10.91 -0.48 9.42
C ILE A 87 -10.50 -0.09 10.84
N CYS A 88 -9.84 1.04 11.00
CA CYS A 88 -9.34 1.48 12.31
C CYS A 88 -10.49 1.71 13.31
N SER A 89 -11.59 2.31 12.86
CA SER A 89 -12.73 2.63 13.74
C SER A 89 -13.52 1.39 14.19
N ASN A 90 -13.53 0.30 13.41
CA ASN A 90 -14.35 -0.87 13.71
C ASN A 90 -13.55 -2.07 14.20
N LEU A 91 -12.31 -2.25 13.73
CA LEU A 91 -11.52 -3.46 14.01
C LEU A 91 -10.36 -3.21 14.96
N HIS A 92 -9.80 -2.01 15.02
CA HIS A 92 -8.60 -1.68 15.81
C HIS A 92 -7.46 -2.69 15.61
N PRO A 93 -6.92 -2.84 14.39
CA PRO A 93 -5.90 -3.85 14.10
C PRO A 93 -4.56 -3.52 14.79
N ASP A 94 -3.83 -4.58 15.20
CA ASP A 94 -2.47 -4.45 15.71
C ASP A 94 -1.48 -4.13 14.56
N ALA A 95 -1.79 -4.64 13.37
CA ALA A 95 -0.96 -4.45 12.18
C ALA A 95 -1.80 -4.19 10.92
N LEU A 96 -1.21 -3.48 9.97
CA LEU A 96 -1.64 -3.45 8.58
C LEU A 96 -0.77 -4.42 7.77
N PHE A 97 -1.37 -5.30 6.98
CA PHE A 97 -0.69 -6.04 5.93
C PHE A 97 -1.15 -5.48 4.57
N HIS A 98 -0.28 -4.70 3.94
CA HIS A 98 -0.59 -4.00 2.69
C HIS A 98 0.20 -4.60 1.53
N HIS A 99 -0.47 -4.90 0.42
CA HIS A 99 0.15 -5.55 -0.74
C HIS A 99 0.22 -4.58 -1.92
N ASP A 100 1.43 -4.37 -2.46
CA ASP A 100 1.67 -3.65 -3.71
C ASP A 100 3.04 -4.04 -4.29
N ASP A 101 3.07 -4.63 -5.47
CA ASP A 101 4.30 -5.06 -6.12
C ASP A 101 4.89 -3.96 -6.99
N TRP A 102 6.12 -3.52 -6.67
CA TRP A 102 6.77 -2.38 -7.31
C TRP A 102 7.84 -2.75 -8.33
N GLY A 103 8.00 -4.02 -8.62
CA GLY A 103 9.03 -4.48 -9.54
C GLY A 103 8.78 -5.84 -10.14
N GLY A 104 9.67 -6.23 -11.01
CA GLY A 104 9.76 -7.57 -11.54
C GLY A 104 10.80 -8.41 -10.79
N LEU A 105 11.44 -9.34 -11.52
CA LEU A 105 12.42 -10.25 -10.95
C LEU A 105 13.74 -9.54 -10.59
N ASP A 106 14.21 -8.62 -11.43
CA ASP A 106 15.57 -8.04 -11.37
C ASP A 106 15.59 -6.51 -11.27
N SER A 107 14.45 -5.85 -11.40
CA SER A 107 14.36 -4.39 -11.38
C SER A 107 13.00 -3.90 -10.91
N THR A 108 12.97 -2.68 -10.35
CA THR A 108 11.73 -1.95 -10.13
C THR A 108 11.09 -1.55 -11.46
N PHE A 109 9.76 -1.43 -11.50
CA PHE A 109 9.03 -0.95 -12.69
C PHE A 109 9.30 0.54 -12.96
N MET A 110 9.53 1.31 -11.91
CA MET A 110 9.85 2.73 -11.98
C MET A 110 11.23 3.02 -11.38
N SER A 111 11.87 4.10 -11.82
CA SER A 111 13.06 4.60 -11.11
C SER A 111 12.67 5.07 -9.70
N PRO A 112 13.62 5.06 -8.72
CA PRO A 112 13.31 5.60 -7.39
C PRO A 112 12.78 7.03 -7.43
N ALA A 113 13.33 7.89 -8.29
CA ALA A 113 12.87 9.28 -8.42
C ALA A 113 11.42 9.39 -8.90
N MET A 114 11.02 8.55 -9.86
CA MET A 114 9.63 8.49 -10.34
C MET A 114 8.71 7.89 -9.28
N PHE A 115 9.16 6.86 -8.57
CA PHE A 115 8.41 6.27 -7.46
C PHE A 115 8.15 7.32 -6.37
N ASP A 116 9.18 8.07 -5.98
CA ASP A 116 9.05 9.11 -4.96
C ASP A 116 8.11 10.24 -5.41
N GLU A 117 8.18 10.64 -6.68
CA GLU A 117 7.32 11.68 -7.25
C GLU A 117 5.83 11.35 -7.12
N PHE A 118 5.46 10.09 -7.41
CA PHE A 118 4.04 9.72 -7.52
C PHE A 118 3.49 9.02 -6.28
N LEU A 119 4.31 8.25 -5.56
CA LEU A 119 3.82 7.29 -4.57
C LEU A 119 4.32 7.54 -3.14
N LEU A 120 5.43 8.24 -2.95
CA LEU A 120 6.01 8.44 -1.62
C LEU A 120 5.04 9.17 -0.68
N GLU A 121 4.60 10.36 -1.02
CA GLU A 121 3.69 11.14 -0.15
C GLU A 121 2.31 10.48 0.02
N PRO A 122 1.66 9.92 -1.03
CA PRO A 122 0.44 9.13 -0.86
C PRO A 122 0.57 7.99 0.14
N TYR A 123 1.65 7.20 0.07
CA TYR A 123 1.86 6.11 1.03
C TYR A 123 2.20 6.61 2.44
N LYS A 124 2.96 7.71 2.57
CA LYS A 124 3.18 8.35 3.88
C LYS A 124 1.86 8.77 4.53
N GLU A 125 0.93 9.28 3.75
CA GLU A 125 -0.39 9.67 4.24
C GLU A 125 -1.19 8.45 4.71
N ILE A 126 -1.26 7.39 3.90
CA ILE A 126 -1.99 6.15 4.22
C ILE A 126 -1.39 5.47 5.45
N TYR A 127 -0.08 5.18 5.44
CA TYR A 127 0.57 4.47 6.56
C TYR A 127 0.62 5.32 7.83
N GLY A 128 0.83 6.65 7.68
CA GLY A 128 0.73 7.60 8.78
C GLY A 128 -0.65 7.64 9.42
N TYR A 129 -1.71 7.48 8.62
CA TYR A 129 -3.07 7.36 9.14
C TYR A 129 -3.21 6.13 10.05
N TYR A 130 -2.79 4.94 9.59
CA TYR A 130 -2.84 3.71 10.38
C TYR A 130 -2.04 3.84 11.68
N HIS A 131 -0.79 4.30 11.63
CA HIS A 131 0.03 4.52 12.82
C HIS A 131 -0.61 5.50 13.81
N SER A 132 -1.16 6.62 13.33
CA SER A 132 -1.81 7.61 14.19
C SER A 132 -3.11 7.10 14.85
N HIS A 133 -3.66 5.98 14.34
CA HIS A 133 -4.86 5.33 14.89
C HIS A 133 -4.56 4.02 15.64
N GLY A 134 -3.31 3.83 16.06
CA GLY A 134 -2.92 2.76 16.98
C GLY A 134 -2.43 1.48 16.34
N VAL A 135 -2.26 1.44 15.02
CA VAL A 135 -1.62 0.31 14.33
C VAL A 135 -0.12 0.34 14.66
N GLU A 136 0.39 -0.74 15.27
CA GLU A 136 1.77 -0.81 15.72
C GLU A 136 2.75 -1.15 14.58
N LEU A 137 2.32 -1.95 13.60
CA LEU A 137 3.17 -2.41 12.51
C LEU A 137 2.50 -2.22 11.15
N VAL A 138 3.20 -1.57 10.23
CA VAL A 138 2.91 -1.60 8.81
C VAL A 138 3.79 -2.65 8.14
N ILE A 139 3.16 -3.72 7.70
CA ILE A 139 3.79 -4.83 6.98
C ILE A 139 3.47 -4.64 5.50
N HIS A 140 4.47 -4.26 4.72
CA HIS A 140 4.30 -4.13 3.27
C HIS A 140 4.74 -5.42 2.59
N HIS A 141 3.83 -6.02 1.80
CA HIS A 141 4.15 -7.16 0.95
C HIS A 141 4.54 -6.68 -0.44
N SER A 142 5.73 -7.08 -0.86
CA SER A 142 6.16 -7.03 -2.26
C SER A 142 7.10 -8.18 -2.53
N ASP A 143 6.67 -9.15 -3.33
CA ASP A 143 7.49 -10.30 -3.76
C ASP A 143 8.22 -10.01 -5.07
N SER A 144 8.74 -8.81 -5.19
CA SER A 144 9.43 -8.27 -6.34
C SER A 144 10.84 -7.76 -6.01
N TYR A 145 11.59 -7.36 -7.04
CA TYR A 145 12.80 -6.57 -6.83
C TYR A 145 12.42 -5.14 -6.45
N ALA A 146 12.68 -4.77 -5.20
CA ALA A 146 12.42 -3.43 -4.67
C ALA A 146 13.59 -2.87 -3.81
N ALA A 147 14.78 -3.47 -3.90
CA ALA A 147 15.95 -3.08 -3.12
C ALA A 147 16.31 -1.59 -3.22
N THR A 148 16.09 -0.98 -4.38
CA THR A 148 16.38 0.44 -4.63
C THR A 148 15.37 1.38 -3.98
N LEU A 149 14.20 0.87 -3.55
CA LEU A 149 13.13 1.62 -2.90
C LEU A 149 13.15 1.54 -1.37
N VAL A 150 14.10 0.79 -0.78
CA VAL A 150 14.19 0.68 0.69
C VAL A 150 14.31 2.03 1.40
N PRO A 151 15.05 3.04 0.90
CA PRO A 151 15.01 4.37 1.51
C PRO A 151 13.59 4.97 1.56
N SER A 152 12.84 4.85 0.48
CA SER A 152 11.45 5.33 0.40
C SER A 152 10.52 4.52 1.30
N MET A 153 10.70 3.19 1.41
CA MET A 153 9.97 2.34 2.36
C MET A 153 10.13 2.81 3.81
N ILE A 154 11.36 3.13 4.20
CA ILE A 154 11.66 3.66 5.54
C ILE A 154 10.96 5.02 5.75
N GLU A 155 11.03 5.90 4.76
CA GLU A 155 10.42 7.21 4.83
C GLU A 155 8.89 7.17 4.88
N MET A 156 8.26 6.18 4.22
CA MET A 156 6.83 5.91 4.27
C MET A 156 6.36 5.38 5.63
N GLY A 157 7.26 4.91 6.48
CA GLY A 157 6.92 4.30 7.77
C GLY A 157 6.56 2.82 7.66
N ILE A 158 7.14 2.09 6.70
CA ILE A 158 7.02 0.63 6.63
C ILE A 158 7.95 0.01 7.67
N ASP A 159 7.39 -0.79 8.58
CA ASP A 159 8.14 -1.46 9.64
C ASP A 159 8.70 -2.81 9.19
N VAL A 160 7.97 -3.50 8.34
CA VAL A 160 8.32 -4.85 7.87
C VAL A 160 8.10 -4.97 6.38
N TRP A 161 9.15 -5.33 5.64
CA TRP A 161 9.01 -5.77 4.25
C TRP A 161 8.91 -7.29 4.18
N GLN A 162 7.75 -7.80 3.81
CA GLN A 162 7.45 -9.21 3.63
C GLN A 162 7.48 -9.57 2.14
N GLY A 163 7.85 -10.80 1.80
CA GLY A 163 7.97 -11.27 0.41
C GLY A 163 9.34 -11.02 -0.23
N CYS A 164 10.33 -10.59 0.54
CA CYS A 164 11.66 -10.26 0.03
C CYS A 164 12.29 -11.38 -0.79
N MET A 165 12.54 -11.12 -2.08
CA MET A 165 13.19 -12.07 -2.98
C MET A 165 14.72 -12.05 -2.81
N GLU A 166 15.35 -13.18 -3.18
CA GLU A 166 16.81 -13.36 -3.15
C GLU A 166 17.55 -12.29 -3.97
N THR A 167 16.98 -11.87 -5.10
CA THR A 167 17.54 -10.85 -6.00
C THR A 167 17.76 -9.49 -5.34
N ASN A 168 17.10 -9.22 -4.22
CA ASN A 168 17.23 -7.97 -3.45
C ASN A 168 18.51 -7.87 -2.62
N ASN A 169 19.37 -8.90 -2.58
CA ASN A 169 20.60 -8.90 -1.77
C ASN A 169 20.36 -8.50 -0.30
N LEU A 170 19.45 -9.23 0.37
CA LEU A 170 19.04 -8.95 1.75
C LEU A 170 20.19 -8.74 2.75
N PRO A 171 21.32 -9.52 2.71
CA PRO A 171 22.43 -9.28 3.63
C PRO A 171 23.00 -7.85 3.53
N GLU A 172 23.04 -7.29 2.33
CA GLU A 172 23.49 -5.91 2.12
C GLU A 172 22.48 -4.89 2.65
N LEU A 173 21.19 -5.10 2.35
CA LEU A 173 20.11 -4.24 2.83
C LEU A 173 20.05 -4.21 4.36
N ILE A 174 20.14 -5.38 5.01
CA ILE A 174 20.17 -5.48 6.48
C ILE A 174 21.39 -4.74 7.04
N ARG A 175 22.57 -4.89 6.43
CA ARG A 175 23.78 -4.18 6.89
C ARG A 175 23.62 -2.66 6.79
N LYS A 176 22.97 -2.17 5.74
CA LYS A 176 22.83 -0.74 5.44
C LYS A 176 21.67 -0.07 6.16
N TYR A 177 20.57 -0.77 6.29
CA TYR A 177 19.30 -0.20 6.75
C TYR A 177 18.71 -0.88 7.98
N GLY A 178 19.21 -2.05 8.39
CA GLY A 178 18.66 -2.80 9.52
C GLY A 178 18.65 -1.99 10.80
N GLY A 179 17.49 -2.00 11.48
CA GLY A 179 17.27 -1.25 12.72
C GLY A 179 16.92 0.24 12.52
N LYS A 180 16.50 0.59 11.33
CA LYS A 180 16.02 1.96 11.03
C LYS A 180 14.52 1.95 10.83
#